data_f22746f16863e4eb1776a37446179acd
#
_entry.id   f22746f16863e4eb1776a37446179acd
#
_cell.length_a   1.000
_cell.length_b   1.000
_cell.length_c   1.000
_cell.angle_alpha   90.00
_cell.angle_beta   90.00
_cell.angle_gamma   90.00
#
_symmetry.space_group_name_H-M   'P 1'
#
loop_
_entity.id
_entity.type
_entity.pdbx_description
1 polymer ?
#
loop_
_entity_poly.entity_id
_entity_poly.type
_entity_poly.pdbx_seq_one_letter_code
_entity_poly.pdbx_strand_id
1 'polypeptide(L)'
;MENWSVSLLEGPLLAIEHGKDVKVQGITFEYGRHIGVYMENTHRALIKNCIIRNMGGVGVSIGKGTLKAGNQRGHESGGNPASRVVGDLMGTVYQNILFNREGGTENGVVDCHIYNVGAGGISLGGGDRASLTPAGNYVENCRIHDYNRIEKSYRPGIWMDGVGNRISKCDIYDAPSMAILFHGNNHVIELCDITNVCSEVD
;
A
#
# COMPACT_ATOMS: atom_id res chain seq x y z
N MET A 1 -16.96 19.13 23.07
CA MET A 1 -15.72 18.43 23.49
C MET A 1 -15.15 17.78 22.27
N GLU A 2 -13.96 18.15 21.85
CA GLU A 2 -13.26 17.47 20.77
C GLU A 2 -12.79 16.10 21.28
N ASN A 3 -13.12 15.03 20.57
CA ASN A 3 -12.69 13.69 20.92
C ASN A 3 -11.24 13.50 20.43
N TRP A 4 -10.33 13.29 21.37
CA TRP A 4 -8.94 12.95 21.07
C TRP A 4 -8.79 11.43 21.07
N SER A 5 -8.13 10.90 20.04
CA SER A 5 -7.74 9.49 20.01
C SER A 5 -6.23 9.38 19.86
N VAL A 6 -5.61 8.51 20.65
CA VAL A 6 -4.18 8.23 20.60
C VAL A 6 -4.01 6.73 20.35
N SER A 7 -3.30 6.37 19.28
CA SER A 7 -2.94 4.99 18.99
C SER A 7 -1.50 4.73 19.41
N LEU A 8 -1.29 3.72 20.23
CA LEU A 8 0.03 3.25 20.67
C LEU A 8 0.49 1.98 19.92
N LEU A 9 -0.41 1.36 19.16
CA LEU A 9 -0.08 0.14 18.43
C LEU A 9 0.96 0.45 17.35
N GLU A 10 2.11 -0.19 17.44
CA GLU A 10 3.19 -0.03 16.47
C GLU A 10 3.07 -0.96 15.26
N GLY A 11 2.27 -2.00 15.32
CA GLY A 11 1.99 -2.93 14.22
C GLY A 11 0.83 -2.49 13.34
N PRO A 12 0.60 -3.19 12.21
CA PRO A 12 -0.63 -3.04 11.44
C PRO A 12 -1.84 -3.48 12.26
N LEU A 13 -3.01 -2.92 11.97
CA LEU A 13 -4.26 -3.36 12.62
C LEU A 13 -4.61 -4.81 12.25
N LEU A 14 -4.28 -5.22 11.03
CA LEU A 14 -4.38 -6.59 10.56
C LEU A 14 -3.12 -6.98 9.81
N ALA A 15 -2.51 -8.10 10.17
CA ALA A 15 -1.43 -8.72 9.42
C ALA A 15 -1.85 -10.11 8.94
N ILE A 16 -1.63 -10.39 7.65
CA ILE A 16 -1.84 -11.70 7.04
C ILE A 16 -0.48 -12.13 6.48
N GLU A 17 0.13 -13.13 7.08
CA GLU A 17 1.45 -13.63 6.71
C GLU A 17 1.34 -15.10 6.33
N HIS A 18 1.89 -15.45 5.16
CA HIS A 18 1.87 -16.81 4.62
C HIS A 18 0.46 -17.43 4.50
N GLY A 19 -0.57 -16.57 4.45
CA GLY A 19 -1.95 -17.00 4.36
C GLY A 19 -2.36 -17.40 2.94
N LYS A 20 -3.27 -18.34 2.83
CA LYS A 20 -3.84 -18.79 1.56
C LYS A 20 -5.36 -18.80 1.64
N ASP A 21 -6.01 -18.29 0.58
CA ASP A 21 -7.48 -18.26 0.46
C ASP A 21 -8.16 -17.53 1.64
N VAL A 22 -7.52 -16.46 2.14
CA VAL A 22 -8.04 -15.66 3.26
C VAL A 22 -8.93 -14.55 2.72
N LYS A 23 -10.13 -14.43 3.23
CA LYS A 23 -11.04 -13.34 2.87
C LYS A 23 -11.40 -12.51 4.10
N VAL A 24 -11.19 -11.21 3.98
CA VAL A 24 -11.58 -10.20 4.96
C VAL A 24 -12.59 -9.28 4.30
N GLN A 25 -13.79 -9.19 4.85
CA GLN A 25 -14.88 -8.48 4.20
C GLN A 25 -15.74 -7.66 5.17
N GLY A 26 -16.12 -6.45 4.76
CA GLY A 26 -17.09 -5.62 5.47
C GLY A 26 -16.60 -5.08 6.81
N ILE A 27 -15.29 -4.89 6.97
CA ILE A 27 -14.67 -4.42 8.21
C ILE A 27 -14.23 -2.97 8.04
N THR A 28 -14.37 -2.17 9.10
CA THR A 28 -13.78 -0.85 9.20
C THR A 28 -12.50 -0.94 10.03
N PHE A 29 -11.38 -0.52 9.43
CA PHE A 29 -10.09 -0.34 10.08
C PHE A 29 -9.84 1.15 10.28
N GLU A 30 -9.66 1.58 11.51
CA GLU A 30 -9.48 2.99 11.80
C GLU A 30 -8.63 3.26 13.05
N TYR A 31 -8.07 4.48 13.09
CA TYR A 31 -7.24 4.98 14.18
C TYR A 31 -5.97 4.15 14.44
N GLY A 32 -5.43 3.52 13.41
CA GLY A 32 -4.12 2.86 13.49
C GLY A 32 -2.97 3.87 13.35
N ARG A 33 -1.89 3.65 14.11
CA ARG A 33 -0.72 4.54 14.07
C ARG A 33 0.01 4.49 12.73
N HIS A 34 0.04 3.34 12.05
CA HIS A 34 0.81 3.12 10.82
C HIS A 34 -0.03 2.51 9.71
N ILE A 35 0.01 1.18 9.55
CA ILE A 35 -0.66 0.46 8.45
C ILE A 35 -2.01 -0.09 8.92
N GLY A 36 -3.02 0.03 8.07
CA GLY A 36 -4.31 -0.61 8.32
C GLY A 36 -4.22 -2.12 8.12
N VAL A 37 -3.91 -2.55 6.91
CA VAL A 37 -3.80 -3.97 6.54
C VAL A 37 -2.44 -4.25 5.92
N TYR A 38 -1.77 -5.29 6.39
CA TYR A 38 -0.49 -5.76 5.89
C TYR A 38 -0.62 -7.19 5.38
N MET A 39 -0.09 -7.48 4.19
CA MET A 39 -0.07 -8.81 3.59
C MET A 39 1.33 -9.19 3.15
N GLU A 40 1.79 -10.38 3.52
CA GLU A 40 3.13 -10.90 3.22
C GLU A 40 3.05 -12.36 2.81
N ASN A 41 3.67 -12.72 1.68
CA ASN A 41 3.69 -14.09 1.15
C ASN A 41 2.30 -14.76 1.13
N THR A 42 1.29 -13.97 0.83
CA THR A 42 -0.10 -14.45 0.77
C THR A 42 -0.44 -14.95 -0.63
N HIS A 43 -1.37 -15.87 -0.70
CA HIS A 43 -1.90 -16.36 -1.97
C HIS A 43 -3.43 -16.32 -1.97
N ARG A 44 -4.02 -15.62 -2.92
CA ARG A 44 -5.46 -15.37 -3.02
C ARG A 44 -6.08 -14.81 -1.73
N ALA A 45 -5.36 -13.90 -1.08
CA ALA A 45 -5.94 -13.13 0.00
C ALA A 45 -6.76 -11.96 -0.56
N LEU A 46 -7.96 -11.77 -0.05
CA LEU A 46 -8.90 -10.78 -0.54
C LEU A 46 -9.39 -9.87 0.58
N ILE A 47 -9.10 -8.58 0.46
CA ILE A 47 -9.68 -7.51 1.28
C ILE A 47 -10.82 -6.92 0.48
N LYS A 48 -12.06 -7.09 0.92
CA LYS A 48 -13.23 -6.72 0.14
C LYS A 48 -14.25 -5.90 0.93
N ASN A 49 -14.79 -4.88 0.29
CA ASN A 49 -15.87 -4.05 0.86
C ASN A 49 -15.53 -3.56 2.27
N CYS A 50 -14.28 -3.12 2.45
CA CYS A 50 -13.76 -2.61 3.72
C CYS A 50 -13.61 -1.09 3.68
N ILE A 51 -13.67 -0.46 4.85
CA ILE A 51 -13.34 0.94 5.03
C ILE A 51 -12.01 1.02 5.79
N ILE A 52 -11.03 1.73 5.24
CA ILE A 52 -9.74 1.95 5.89
C ILE A 52 -9.54 3.45 5.99
N ARG A 53 -9.51 3.99 7.21
CA ARG A 53 -9.46 5.43 7.42
C ARG A 53 -8.74 5.84 8.68
N ASN A 54 -8.38 7.13 8.75
CA ASN A 54 -7.75 7.72 9.93
C ASN A 54 -6.48 6.95 10.36
N MET A 55 -5.70 6.47 9.38
CA MET A 55 -4.43 5.81 9.61
C MET A 55 -3.30 6.84 9.66
N GLY A 56 -2.32 6.64 10.51
CA GLY A 56 -1.13 7.48 10.56
C GLY A 56 -0.14 7.21 9.41
N GLY A 57 -0.23 6.08 8.75
CA GLY A 57 0.60 5.66 7.63
C GLY A 57 -0.24 5.25 6.42
N VAL A 58 0.03 4.06 5.92
CA VAL A 58 -0.57 3.49 4.70
C VAL A 58 -1.86 2.74 5.00
N GLY A 59 -2.84 2.85 4.14
CA GLY A 59 -4.08 2.08 4.28
C GLY A 59 -3.84 0.57 4.16
N VAL A 60 -3.30 0.11 3.03
CA VAL A 60 -3.01 -1.31 2.77
C VAL A 60 -1.60 -1.46 2.21
N SER A 61 -0.85 -2.44 2.69
CA SER A 61 0.44 -2.84 2.10
C SER A 61 0.44 -4.31 1.71
N ILE A 62 0.69 -4.59 0.43
CA ILE A 62 0.95 -5.94 -0.10
C ILE A 62 2.43 -6.06 -0.38
N GLY A 63 3.09 -6.91 0.40
CA GLY A 63 4.54 -7.08 0.37
C GLY A 63 5.28 -6.30 1.43
N LYS A 64 6.49 -6.75 1.69
CA LYS A 64 7.42 -6.18 2.66
C LYS A 64 7.95 -4.82 2.22
N GLY A 65 8.30 -4.00 3.18
CA GLY A 65 9.20 -2.87 2.97
C GLY A 65 10.66 -3.32 3.02
N THR A 66 11.58 -2.37 3.00
CA THR A 66 13.01 -2.60 3.22
C THR A 66 13.41 -2.20 4.63
N LEU A 67 14.37 -2.89 5.22
CA LEU A 67 15.04 -2.38 6.41
C LEU A 67 15.85 -1.13 6.06
N LYS A 68 15.78 -0.11 6.89
CA LYS A 68 16.77 0.97 6.83
C LYS A 68 18.16 0.40 7.11
N ALA A 69 18.93 0.19 6.08
CA ALA A 69 20.36 -0.05 6.21
C ALA A 69 21.09 1.28 6.12
N GLY A 70 21.23 1.98 7.24
CA GLY A 70 22.00 3.23 7.30
C GLY A 70 21.52 4.29 6.29
N ASN A 71 22.42 5.10 5.75
CA ASN A 71 22.14 6.12 4.74
C ASN A 71 21.99 5.57 3.30
N GLN A 72 21.78 4.29 3.14
CA GLN A 72 21.58 3.71 1.81
C GLN A 72 20.13 3.98 1.38
N ARG A 73 19.98 4.98 0.57
CA ARG A 73 18.79 5.09 -0.30
C ARG A 73 18.75 3.80 -1.09
N GLY A 74 17.75 3.00 -0.81
CA GLY A 74 17.38 1.79 -1.41
C GLY A 74 18.01 1.50 -2.77
N HIS A 75 19.17 0.90 -2.79
CA HIS A 75 19.72 0.33 -4.00
C HIS A 75 19.27 -1.13 -4.12
N GLU A 76 19.07 -1.55 -5.33
CA GLU A 76 18.57 -2.85 -5.77
C GLU A 76 19.28 -4.06 -5.12
N SER A 77 20.38 -3.84 -4.46
CA SER A 77 21.20 -4.88 -3.88
C SER A 77 21.29 -4.89 -2.36
N GLY A 78 20.58 -4.02 -1.64
CA GLY A 78 21.06 -3.76 -0.28
C GLY A 78 20.09 -3.90 0.88
N GLY A 79 18.82 -4.04 0.65
CA GLY A 79 17.88 -4.09 1.76
C GLY A 79 17.37 -5.49 2.05
N ASN A 80 17.54 -5.96 3.27
CA ASN A 80 16.77 -7.12 3.69
C ASN A 80 15.29 -6.74 3.80
N PRO A 81 14.37 -7.55 3.27
CA PRO A 81 12.96 -7.32 3.46
C PRO A 81 12.61 -7.34 4.95
N ALA A 82 11.79 -6.41 5.37
CA ALA A 82 11.39 -6.25 6.75
C ALA A 82 9.90 -6.54 6.93
N SER A 83 9.59 -7.64 7.57
CA SER A 83 8.23 -7.94 7.98
C SER A 83 7.80 -7.01 9.09
N ARG A 84 6.63 -6.37 8.95
CA ARG A 84 6.00 -5.57 10.00
C ARG A 84 6.93 -4.60 10.75
N VAL A 85 7.98 -4.16 10.11
CA VAL A 85 8.87 -3.16 10.71
C VAL A 85 8.15 -1.82 10.73
N VAL A 86 7.85 -1.36 11.90
CA VAL A 86 6.91 -0.29 12.14
C VAL A 86 7.59 1.05 12.37
N GLY A 87 8.76 1.10 12.91
CA GLY A 87 9.41 2.36 13.28
C GLY A 87 9.62 3.33 12.13
N ASP A 88 9.62 2.86 10.90
CA ASP A 88 9.87 3.66 9.70
C ASP A 88 9.12 3.14 8.47
N LEU A 89 7.95 2.59 8.71
CA LEU A 89 7.12 2.03 7.65
C LEU A 89 6.80 3.01 6.54
N MET A 90 6.63 4.27 6.89
CA MET A 90 6.38 5.31 5.90
C MET A 90 7.53 5.42 4.91
N GLY A 91 8.76 5.36 5.38
CA GLY A 91 9.93 5.33 4.53
C GLY A 91 10.16 3.99 3.83
N THR A 92 10.05 2.88 4.53
CA THR A 92 10.45 1.57 4.01
C THR A 92 9.47 0.97 3.01
N VAL A 93 8.17 1.22 3.14
CA VAL A 93 7.16 0.74 2.18
C VAL A 93 7.34 1.36 0.80
N TYR A 94 7.83 2.59 0.73
CA TYR A 94 8.02 3.32 -0.52
C TYR A 94 9.48 3.40 -1.00
N GLN A 95 10.42 2.95 -0.22
CA GLN A 95 11.83 2.89 -0.62
C GLN A 95 12.19 1.57 -1.30
N ASN A 96 11.23 0.99 -1.95
CA ASN A 96 11.43 -0.35 -2.40
C ASN A 96 12.00 -0.46 -3.78
N ILE A 97 13.08 -1.13 -3.80
CA ILE A 97 13.76 -1.56 -4.99
C ILE A 97 14.18 -3.02 -4.89
N LEU A 98 13.60 -3.75 -3.96
CA LEU A 98 13.76 -5.19 -3.97
C LEU A 98 13.18 -5.74 -5.27
N PHE A 99 13.87 -6.69 -5.88
CA PHE A 99 13.32 -7.41 -7.02
C PHE A 99 12.05 -8.17 -6.66
N ASN A 100 11.96 -8.63 -5.43
CA ASN A 100 10.78 -9.30 -4.90
C ASN A 100 10.48 -8.83 -3.48
N ARG A 101 9.32 -8.23 -3.27
CA ARG A 101 8.83 -7.79 -1.95
C ARG A 101 8.11 -8.86 -1.17
N GLU A 102 8.10 -10.07 -1.64
CA GLU A 102 7.34 -11.14 -1.01
C GLU A 102 5.85 -10.79 -0.82
N GLY A 103 5.27 -10.11 -1.80
CA GLY A 103 3.86 -9.75 -1.80
C GLY A 103 2.92 -10.93 -2.02
N GLY A 104 3.47 -12.08 -2.39
CA GLY A 104 2.64 -13.24 -2.76
C GLY A 104 1.98 -13.06 -4.12
N THR A 105 0.91 -13.82 -4.36
CA THR A 105 0.26 -13.89 -5.66
C THR A 105 -1.26 -13.87 -5.59
N GLU A 106 -1.89 -13.31 -6.60
CA GLU A 106 -3.36 -13.29 -6.79
C GLU A 106 -4.13 -12.65 -5.63
N ASN A 107 -3.49 -11.73 -4.89
CA ASN A 107 -4.13 -11.01 -3.81
C ASN A 107 -4.91 -9.81 -4.33
N GLY A 108 -6.04 -9.52 -3.71
CA GLY A 108 -6.92 -8.44 -4.14
C GLY A 108 -7.30 -7.46 -3.02
N VAL A 109 -7.43 -6.18 -3.41
CA VAL A 109 -8.13 -5.15 -2.65
C VAL A 109 -9.29 -4.69 -3.52
N VAL A 110 -10.51 -4.97 -3.13
CA VAL A 110 -11.70 -4.83 -3.98
C VAL A 110 -12.84 -4.12 -3.26
N ASP A 111 -13.54 -3.23 -3.95
CA ASP A 111 -14.69 -2.51 -3.43
C ASP A 111 -14.40 -1.77 -2.10
N CYS A 112 -13.18 -1.32 -1.88
CA CYS A 112 -12.76 -0.69 -0.62
C CYS A 112 -12.79 0.84 -0.70
N HIS A 113 -13.00 1.47 0.45
CA HIS A 113 -12.96 2.91 0.61
C HIS A 113 -11.81 3.28 1.56
N ILE A 114 -10.78 3.96 1.03
CA ILE A 114 -9.56 4.29 1.75
C ILE A 114 -9.40 5.81 1.77
N TYR A 115 -9.36 6.40 2.96
CA TYR A 115 -9.28 7.85 3.08
C TYR A 115 -8.76 8.32 4.43
N ASN A 116 -8.40 9.60 4.51
CA ASN A 116 -7.82 10.19 5.71
C ASN A 116 -6.60 9.42 6.22
N VAL A 117 -5.71 9.03 5.32
CA VAL A 117 -4.48 8.32 5.68
C VAL A 117 -3.27 9.24 5.66
N GLY A 118 -2.30 8.99 6.53
CA GLY A 118 -1.15 9.86 6.74
C GLY A 118 -0.14 9.84 5.59
N ALA A 119 -0.01 8.71 4.92
CA ALA A 119 0.80 8.52 3.72
C ALA A 119 -0.08 8.10 2.55
N GLY A 120 0.35 7.17 1.69
CA GLY A 120 -0.46 6.72 0.56
C GLY A 120 -1.59 5.75 0.92
N GLY A 121 -2.51 5.55 0.00
CA GLY A 121 -3.62 4.63 0.19
C GLY A 121 -3.21 3.17 0.19
N ILE A 122 -2.57 2.72 -0.90
CA ILE A 122 -2.18 1.32 -1.10
C ILE A 122 -0.74 1.23 -1.59
N SER A 123 0.03 0.32 -1.00
CA SER A 123 1.32 -0.14 -1.53
C SER A 123 1.14 -1.54 -2.10
N LEU A 124 1.14 -1.65 -3.44
CA LEU A 124 0.86 -2.89 -4.18
C LEU A 124 2.16 -3.47 -4.72
N GLY A 125 2.70 -4.47 -4.03
CA GLY A 125 3.87 -5.22 -4.46
C GLY A 125 3.51 -6.62 -4.95
N GLY A 126 4.52 -7.34 -5.41
CA GLY A 126 4.46 -8.74 -5.80
C GLY A 126 4.99 -9.03 -7.19
N GLY A 127 5.38 -10.27 -7.40
CA GLY A 127 6.12 -10.70 -8.57
C GLY A 127 7.63 -10.55 -8.40
N ASP A 128 8.40 -11.19 -9.25
CA ASP A 128 9.87 -11.20 -9.21
C ASP A 128 10.42 -10.52 -10.47
N ARG A 129 11.06 -9.38 -10.28
CA ARG A 129 11.62 -8.57 -11.38
C ARG A 129 12.86 -9.19 -12.01
N ALA A 130 13.59 -10.03 -11.28
CA ALA A 130 14.78 -10.68 -11.83
C ALA A 130 14.40 -11.77 -12.85
N SER A 131 13.33 -12.51 -12.56
CA SER A 131 12.81 -13.58 -13.43
C SER A 131 11.63 -13.15 -14.30
N LEU A 132 11.11 -11.95 -14.12
CA LEU A 132 9.87 -11.44 -14.72
C LEU A 132 8.63 -12.31 -14.40
N THR A 133 8.64 -12.98 -13.26
CA THR A 133 7.51 -13.81 -12.81
C THR A 133 6.39 -12.92 -12.28
N PRO A 134 5.19 -12.95 -12.86
CA PRO A 134 4.08 -12.10 -12.44
C PRO A 134 3.46 -12.56 -11.12
N ALA A 135 2.96 -11.60 -10.32
CA ALA A 135 2.17 -11.91 -9.14
C ALA A 135 0.67 -11.97 -9.40
N GLY A 136 0.16 -11.15 -10.29
CA GLY A 136 -1.28 -11.03 -10.50
C GLY A 136 -2.02 -10.40 -9.30
N ASN A 137 -1.36 -9.64 -8.45
CA ASN A 137 -2.01 -8.90 -7.39
C ASN A 137 -2.78 -7.71 -7.98
N TYR A 138 -3.91 -7.34 -7.37
CA TYR A 138 -4.77 -6.35 -7.97
C TYR A 138 -5.51 -5.45 -6.97
N VAL A 139 -5.83 -4.25 -7.46
CA VAL A 139 -6.72 -3.29 -6.82
C VAL A 139 -7.86 -3.02 -7.79
N GLU A 140 -9.09 -3.24 -7.37
CA GLU A 140 -10.26 -3.07 -8.24
C GLU A 140 -11.41 -2.35 -7.52
N ASN A 141 -12.04 -1.41 -8.23
CA ASN A 141 -13.24 -0.70 -7.80
C ASN A 141 -13.09 -0.07 -6.40
N CYS A 142 -11.94 0.55 -6.13
CA CYS A 142 -11.67 1.20 -4.86
C CYS A 142 -11.77 2.72 -4.99
N ARG A 143 -12.22 3.39 -3.92
CA ARG A 143 -12.15 4.84 -3.78
C ARG A 143 -11.04 5.22 -2.83
N ILE A 144 -10.12 6.08 -3.27
CA ILE A 144 -8.93 6.48 -2.52
C ILE A 144 -8.83 8.00 -2.57
N HIS A 145 -8.95 8.65 -1.42
CA HIS A 145 -8.91 10.11 -1.35
C HIS A 145 -8.43 10.62 0.01
N ASP A 146 -8.17 11.91 0.12
CA ASP A 146 -7.66 12.52 1.34
C ASP A 146 -6.46 11.76 1.93
N TYR A 147 -5.58 11.28 1.08
CA TYR A 147 -4.32 10.67 1.49
C TYR A 147 -3.20 11.72 1.62
N ASN A 148 -2.02 11.34 2.10
CA ASN A 148 -0.88 12.26 2.34
C ASN A 148 -1.16 13.35 3.37
N ARG A 149 -1.93 13.07 4.38
CA ARG A 149 -2.23 14.05 5.42
C ARG A 149 -1.00 14.44 6.26
N ILE A 150 -0.06 13.54 6.43
CA ILE A 150 1.17 13.72 7.22
C ILE A 150 2.38 13.87 6.31
N GLU A 151 2.61 12.89 5.44
CA GLU A 151 3.66 12.97 4.43
C GLU A 151 3.08 13.55 3.12
N LYS A 152 3.26 14.84 2.94
CA LYS A 152 2.63 15.62 1.87
C LYS A 152 3.17 15.34 0.46
N SER A 153 4.34 14.75 0.33
CA SER A 153 5.01 14.56 -0.96
C SER A 153 5.51 13.13 -1.18
N TYR A 154 5.62 12.73 -2.45
CA TYR A 154 6.17 11.44 -2.88
C TYR A 154 5.47 10.20 -2.33
N ARG A 155 4.22 10.33 -1.91
CA ARG A 155 3.39 9.20 -1.45
C ARG A 155 2.14 9.11 -2.31
N PRO A 156 2.11 8.24 -3.31
CA PRO A 156 0.95 8.13 -4.21
C PRO A 156 -0.27 7.53 -3.51
N GLY A 157 -1.44 7.77 -4.08
CA GLY A 157 -2.65 7.05 -3.69
C GLY A 157 -2.46 5.54 -3.83
N ILE A 158 -1.86 5.09 -4.94
CA ILE A 158 -1.41 3.71 -5.12
C ILE A 158 0.05 3.69 -5.59
N TRP A 159 0.91 3.09 -4.78
CA TRP A 159 2.25 2.69 -5.18
C TRP A 159 2.19 1.27 -5.73
N MET A 160 2.71 1.05 -6.94
CA MET A 160 2.74 -0.28 -7.55
C MET A 160 4.15 -0.64 -8.00
N ASP A 161 4.62 -1.82 -7.61
CA ASP A 161 5.91 -2.35 -8.04
C ASP A 161 5.88 -3.86 -8.30
N GLY A 162 6.99 -4.42 -8.73
CA GLY A 162 7.09 -5.85 -9.03
C GLY A 162 6.75 -6.19 -10.48
N VAL A 163 5.95 -7.23 -10.69
CA VAL A 163 5.62 -7.72 -12.03
C VAL A 163 4.16 -8.16 -12.13
N GLY A 164 3.50 -7.72 -13.19
CA GLY A 164 2.18 -8.25 -13.58
C GLY A 164 1.06 -7.94 -12.60
N ASN A 165 1.11 -6.79 -11.92
CA ASN A 165 0.06 -6.32 -11.04
C ASN A 165 -0.93 -5.41 -11.79
N ARG A 166 -2.14 -5.24 -11.24
CA ARG A 166 -3.22 -4.52 -11.92
C ARG A 166 -3.93 -3.53 -10.99
N ILE A 167 -4.25 -2.37 -11.55
CA ILE A 167 -5.14 -1.38 -10.95
C ILE A 167 -6.28 -1.13 -11.94
N SER A 168 -7.52 -1.29 -11.52
CA SER A 168 -8.67 -1.09 -12.42
C SER A 168 -9.89 -0.49 -11.72
N LYS A 169 -10.64 0.35 -12.42
CA LYS A 169 -11.93 0.91 -12.00
C LYS A 169 -11.84 1.66 -10.66
N CYS A 170 -10.72 2.29 -10.38
CA CYS A 170 -10.51 3.02 -9.13
C CYS A 170 -10.74 4.51 -9.31
N ASP A 171 -11.35 5.13 -8.29
CA ASP A 171 -11.49 6.58 -8.18
C ASP A 171 -10.41 7.09 -7.22
N ILE A 172 -9.49 7.94 -7.70
CA ILE A 172 -8.39 8.49 -6.90
C ILE A 172 -8.46 10.01 -6.97
N TYR A 173 -8.70 10.66 -5.85
CA TYR A 173 -8.97 12.09 -5.87
C TYR A 173 -8.64 12.81 -4.55
N ASP A 174 -8.71 14.14 -4.59
CA ASP A 174 -8.55 15.06 -3.46
C ASP A 174 -7.30 14.78 -2.62
N ALA A 175 -6.12 14.96 -3.22
CA ALA A 175 -4.87 14.73 -2.52
C ALA A 175 -3.75 15.68 -2.95
N PRO A 176 -2.84 16.01 -2.04
CA PRO A 176 -1.74 16.94 -2.33
C PRO A 176 -0.69 16.39 -3.28
N SER A 177 -0.54 15.07 -3.38
CA SER A 177 0.48 14.43 -4.19
C SER A 177 -0.11 13.55 -5.32
N MET A 178 0.74 12.77 -5.97
CA MET A 178 0.38 11.98 -7.15
C MET A 178 -0.63 10.86 -6.86
N ALA A 179 -1.45 10.52 -7.85
CA ALA A 179 -2.41 9.43 -7.74
C ALA A 179 -1.75 8.05 -7.77
N ILE A 180 -0.96 7.78 -8.80
CA ILE A 180 -0.33 6.47 -9.00
C ILE A 180 1.15 6.68 -9.31
N LEU A 181 2.00 5.91 -8.67
CA LEU A 181 3.41 5.77 -9.00
C LEU A 181 3.72 4.29 -9.18
N PHE A 182 4.35 3.93 -10.28
CA PHE A 182 4.66 2.53 -10.54
C PHE A 182 6.11 2.31 -10.96
N HIS A 183 6.63 1.15 -10.59
CA HIS A 183 7.93 0.62 -11.00
C HIS A 183 7.77 -0.86 -11.36
N GLY A 184 8.58 -1.36 -12.25
CA GLY A 184 8.58 -2.79 -12.60
C GLY A 184 8.02 -3.05 -13.99
N ASN A 185 7.43 -4.22 -14.19
CA ASN A 185 7.14 -4.74 -15.51
C ASN A 185 5.72 -5.30 -15.64
N ASN A 186 5.17 -5.24 -16.84
CA ASN A 186 3.93 -5.92 -17.23
C ASN A 186 2.70 -5.56 -16.38
N HIS A 187 2.68 -4.35 -15.85
CA HIS A 187 1.53 -3.84 -15.08
C HIS A 187 0.40 -3.39 -16.00
N VAL A 188 -0.81 -3.43 -15.48
CA VAL A 188 -2.01 -2.90 -16.15
C VAL A 188 -2.66 -1.85 -15.25
N ILE A 189 -2.92 -0.67 -15.81
CA ILE A 189 -3.69 0.41 -15.18
C ILE A 189 -4.78 0.79 -16.16
N GLU A 190 -6.03 0.65 -15.78
CA GLU A 190 -7.15 0.86 -16.69
C GLU A 190 -8.44 1.30 -16.01
N LEU A 191 -9.28 2.03 -16.74
CA LEU A 191 -10.63 2.40 -16.32
C LEU A 191 -10.67 3.13 -14.96
N CYS A 192 -9.63 3.89 -14.63
CA CYS A 192 -9.54 4.66 -13.39
C CYS A 192 -9.94 6.12 -13.65
N ASP A 193 -10.61 6.71 -12.69
CA ASP A 193 -10.88 8.14 -12.65
C ASP A 193 -9.90 8.83 -11.68
N ILE A 194 -9.17 9.84 -12.17
CA ILE A 194 -8.16 10.54 -11.39
C ILE A 194 -8.44 12.04 -11.47
N THR A 195 -8.82 12.63 -10.34
CA THR A 195 -9.21 14.03 -10.29
C THR A 195 -8.66 14.74 -9.05
N ASN A 196 -8.39 16.03 -9.18
CA ASN A 196 -7.98 16.91 -8.09
C ASN A 196 -6.82 16.32 -7.24
N VAL A 197 -5.78 15.85 -7.90
CA VAL A 197 -4.52 15.39 -7.29
C VAL A 197 -3.37 16.35 -7.62
N CYS A 198 -2.24 16.24 -6.92
CA CYS A 198 -1.10 17.16 -7.04
C CYS A 198 -1.48 18.63 -6.74
N SER A 199 -2.36 18.85 -5.78
CA SER A 199 -2.86 20.17 -5.45
C SER A 199 -1.88 21.03 -4.62
N GLU A 200 -0.90 20.43 -3.99
CA GLU A 200 0.12 21.08 -3.16
C GLU A 200 1.55 20.76 -3.63
N VAL A 201 1.79 20.73 -4.92
CA VAL A 201 3.14 20.55 -5.48
C VAL A 201 3.73 21.92 -5.72
N ASP A 202 4.72 22.30 -4.92
CA ASP A 202 5.65 23.41 -5.17
C ASP A 202 6.81 22.97 -6.06
#